data_3f4653a031d32ac31b50f3986b328b78
#
_entry.id   3f4653a031d32ac31b50f3986b328b78
#
_cell.length_a   1.000
_cell.length_b   1.000
_cell.length_c   1.000
_cell.angle_alpha   90.00
_cell.angle_beta   90.00
_cell.angle_gamma   90.00
#
_symmetry.space_group_name_H-M   'P 1'
#
loop_
_entity.id
_entity.type
_entity.pdbx_description
1 polymer ?
#
loop_
_entity_poly.entity_id
_entity_poly.type
_entity_poly.pdbx_seq_one_letter_code
_entity_poly.pdbx_strand_id
1 'polypeptide(L)'
;MNKRVKVFPALMVPVLLSAAILFYGFYASSSAAKRFSEEQERMPETAMMRLLDQLEAGEYAEVFTDTLAYQYTPDSAASYSIFLDRMLEECGREELSFRKNGDAWRIYAGDVCLAEAYVYQDAQGMPHAALPLQEQRTAWIEVPAGSELVINGRTQEKPVEENVPASECFAFPSNVQKAYVDVYRVDGLLGDPEADEYAMIKDVLSGRYLAGKKVTDPELLEEMVRAAELLAAYPAQDASLGQVQAVSLMNTSWYARYATLQNYWFTAHSVSEFSNEQVLEAVYRNEDTVSAHIVFDYFADNGEVHRTWHCGYQLTFLRTDNGWKIAAVAINNELNPAAVVPQ
;
A
#
# COMPACT_ATOMS: atom_id res chain seq x y z
N MET A 1 78.27 -12.77 57.08
CA MET A 1 76.90 -12.42 57.49
C MET A 1 76.21 -11.61 56.33
N ASN A 2 75.15 -12.10 55.84
CA ASN A 2 74.55 -11.85 54.54
C ASN A 2 74.15 -10.42 54.21
N LYS A 3 74.89 -9.74 53.35
CA LYS A 3 74.48 -8.46 52.73
C LYS A 3 73.38 -8.67 51.62
N ARG A 4 73.06 -9.90 51.28
CA ARG A 4 72.09 -10.24 50.18
C ARG A 4 70.64 -10.05 50.54
N VAL A 5 70.27 -10.03 51.81
CA VAL A 5 68.84 -9.98 52.25
C VAL A 5 68.24 -8.57 52.24
N LYS A 6 69.06 -7.52 52.22
CA LYS A 6 68.52 -6.13 52.25
C LYS A 6 68.24 -5.52 50.86
N VAL A 7 68.69 -6.12 49.75
CA VAL A 7 68.51 -5.57 48.41
C VAL A 7 67.16 -6.05 47.83
N PHE A 8 66.67 -7.21 48.26
CA PHE A 8 65.41 -7.77 47.74
C PHE A 8 64.17 -6.91 48.09
N PRO A 9 63.94 -6.44 49.32
CA PRO A 9 62.82 -5.57 49.63
C PRO A 9 62.93 -4.17 48.97
N ALA A 10 64.13 -3.66 48.76
CA ALA A 10 64.34 -2.37 48.15
C ALA A 10 64.01 -2.34 46.63
N LEU A 11 64.14 -3.49 45.93
CA LEU A 11 63.75 -3.68 44.53
C LEU A 11 62.26 -4.00 44.37
N MET A 12 61.63 -4.63 45.34
CA MET A 12 60.21 -4.95 45.31
C MET A 12 59.30 -3.73 45.42
N VAL A 13 59.72 -2.71 46.19
CA VAL A 13 58.89 -1.50 46.35
C VAL A 13 58.67 -0.75 45.04
N PRO A 14 59.68 -0.43 44.20
CA PRO A 14 59.45 0.24 42.94
C PRO A 14 58.65 -0.63 41.92
N VAL A 15 58.82 -1.95 41.94
CA VAL A 15 58.05 -2.89 41.09
C VAL A 15 56.57 -2.88 41.51
N LEU A 16 56.27 -2.95 42.75
CA LEU A 16 54.90 -2.88 43.29
C LEU A 16 54.28 -1.49 43.02
N LEU A 17 55.03 -0.43 43.14
CA LEU A 17 54.57 0.93 42.84
C LEU A 17 54.28 1.11 41.33
N SER A 18 55.16 0.57 40.48
CA SER A 18 54.94 0.60 39.03
C SER A 18 53.70 -0.25 38.62
N ALA A 19 53.52 -1.44 39.20
CA ALA A 19 52.37 -2.26 38.99
C ALA A 19 51.07 -1.56 39.46
N ALA A 20 51.12 -0.89 40.62
CA ALA A 20 49.97 -0.15 41.14
C ALA A 20 49.59 1.07 40.25
N ILE A 21 50.60 1.79 39.72
CA ILE A 21 50.39 2.92 38.80
C ILE A 21 49.80 2.40 37.48
N LEU A 22 50.31 1.30 36.93
CA LEU A 22 49.75 0.68 35.70
C LEU A 22 48.33 0.19 35.91
N PHE A 23 48.07 -0.47 37.05
CA PHE A 23 46.73 -0.95 37.38
C PHE A 23 45.73 0.19 37.56
N TYR A 24 46.15 1.24 38.29
CA TYR A 24 45.33 2.46 38.45
C TYR A 24 45.09 3.19 37.12
N GLY A 25 46.13 3.30 36.27
CA GLY A 25 46.00 3.87 34.94
C GLY A 25 45.04 3.10 34.05
N PHE A 26 45.16 1.78 34.07
CA PHE A 26 44.21 0.87 33.33
C PHE A 26 42.79 0.98 33.88
N TYR A 27 42.62 0.97 35.20
CA TYR A 27 41.32 1.14 35.85
C TYR A 27 40.69 2.50 35.57
N ALA A 28 41.46 3.56 35.66
CA ALA A 28 40.98 4.91 35.33
C ALA A 28 40.61 5.05 33.85
N SER A 29 41.43 4.48 32.96
CA SER A 29 41.13 4.49 31.50
C SER A 29 39.89 3.69 31.18
N SER A 30 39.74 2.49 31.75
CA SER A 30 38.55 1.65 31.53
C SER A 30 37.28 2.29 32.09
N SER A 31 37.36 2.92 33.28
CA SER A 31 36.22 3.63 33.85
C SER A 31 35.84 4.89 33.09
N ALA A 32 36.83 5.61 32.53
CA ALA A 32 36.58 6.76 31.66
C ALA A 32 35.96 6.34 30.33
N ALA A 33 36.44 5.24 29.72
CA ALA A 33 35.87 4.69 28.51
C ALA A 33 34.41 4.23 28.72
N LYS A 34 34.13 3.58 29.85
CA LYS A 34 32.78 3.18 30.22
C LYS A 34 31.83 4.37 30.37
N ARG A 35 32.27 5.42 31.08
CA ARG A 35 31.46 6.66 31.22
C ARG A 35 31.21 7.32 29.88
N PHE A 36 32.22 7.39 29.02
CA PHE A 36 32.07 7.94 27.67
C PHE A 36 31.08 7.15 26.84
N SER A 37 31.10 5.79 26.89
CA SER A 37 30.13 4.93 26.24
C SER A 37 28.71 5.19 26.78
N GLU A 38 28.55 5.26 28.12
CA GLU A 38 27.26 5.56 28.76
C GLU A 38 26.73 6.97 28.41
N GLU A 39 27.61 7.94 28.25
CA GLU A 39 27.23 9.28 27.79
C GLU A 39 26.84 9.31 26.31
N GLN A 40 27.56 8.57 25.46
CA GLN A 40 27.18 8.42 24.05
C GLN A 40 25.84 7.71 23.88
N GLU A 41 25.57 6.66 24.65
CA GLU A 41 24.28 5.96 24.61
C GLU A 41 23.09 6.85 24.99
N ARG A 42 23.34 7.93 25.75
CA ARG A 42 22.32 8.90 26.16
C ARG A 42 22.12 10.05 25.16
N MET A 43 22.87 10.07 24.07
CA MET A 43 22.71 11.09 23.05
C MET A 43 21.53 10.80 22.13
N PRO A 44 20.68 11.79 21.80
CA PRO A 44 19.58 11.63 20.87
C PRO A 44 20.02 11.10 19.49
N GLU A 45 21.21 11.50 19.06
CA GLU A 45 21.84 11.05 17.81
C GLU A 45 22.05 9.53 17.77
N THR A 46 22.40 8.94 18.92
CA THR A 46 22.58 7.47 19.03
C THR A 46 21.26 6.74 18.86
N ALA A 47 20.15 7.27 19.38
CA ALA A 47 18.83 6.73 19.17
C ALA A 47 18.43 6.80 17.68
N MET A 48 18.74 7.91 17.01
CA MET A 48 18.49 8.05 15.57
C MET A 48 19.34 7.09 14.74
N MET A 49 20.62 6.88 15.08
CA MET A 49 21.46 5.89 14.39
C MET A 49 20.87 4.47 14.52
N ARG A 50 20.44 4.08 15.71
CA ARG A 50 19.78 2.77 15.91
C ARG A 50 18.51 2.63 15.05
N LEU A 51 17.69 3.69 14.98
CA LEU A 51 16.51 3.69 14.11
C LEU A 51 16.89 3.50 12.64
N LEU A 52 17.93 4.17 12.16
CA LEU A 52 18.39 3.97 10.78
C LEU A 52 18.92 2.55 10.55
N ASP A 53 19.74 2.04 11.45
CA ASP A 53 20.26 0.67 11.37
C ASP A 53 19.11 -0.37 11.29
N GLN A 54 18.05 -0.18 12.06
CA GLN A 54 16.84 -1.03 12.02
C GLN A 54 16.09 -0.91 10.71
N LEU A 55 15.92 0.30 10.17
CA LEU A 55 15.27 0.53 8.88
C LEU A 55 16.07 -0.08 7.72
N GLU A 56 17.41 0.07 7.74
CA GLU A 56 18.31 -0.52 6.74
C GLU A 56 18.32 -2.06 6.81
N ALA A 57 18.24 -2.62 8.01
CA ALA A 57 18.20 -4.06 8.23
C ALA A 57 16.83 -4.69 7.91
N GLY A 58 15.77 -3.88 7.76
CA GLY A 58 14.41 -4.38 7.60
C GLY A 58 13.81 -4.93 8.91
N GLU A 59 14.37 -4.58 10.06
CA GLU A 59 13.94 -5.04 11.39
C GLU A 59 12.79 -4.18 11.94
N TYR A 60 11.76 -3.98 11.14
CA TYR A 60 10.66 -3.05 11.44
C TYR A 60 9.88 -3.37 12.70
N ALA A 61 9.81 -4.63 13.11
CA ALA A 61 9.13 -5.02 14.34
C ALA A 61 9.72 -4.33 15.58
N GLU A 62 11.03 -4.10 15.61
CA GLU A 62 11.71 -3.40 16.70
C GLU A 62 11.46 -1.90 16.69
N VAL A 63 11.29 -1.30 15.52
CA VAL A 63 10.96 0.13 15.36
C VAL A 63 9.64 0.49 16.06
N PHE A 64 8.74 -0.46 16.23
CA PHE A 64 7.41 -0.26 16.83
C PHE A 64 7.33 -0.61 18.30
N THR A 65 8.21 -1.46 18.81
CA THR A 65 8.16 -1.87 20.22
C THR A 65 8.49 -0.74 21.19
N ASP A 66 9.24 0.24 20.74
CA ASP A 66 9.64 1.40 21.53
C ASP A 66 8.65 2.55 21.53
N THR A 67 7.59 2.50 20.76
CA THR A 67 6.53 3.51 20.77
C THR A 67 5.56 3.28 21.93
N LEU A 68 5.99 3.61 23.13
CA LEU A 68 5.26 3.43 24.40
C LEU A 68 3.85 4.07 24.46
N ALA A 69 3.49 4.92 23.53
CA ALA A 69 2.21 5.62 23.55
C ALA A 69 1.12 4.92 22.76
N TYR A 70 1.43 3.92 21.92
CA TYR A 70 0.47 3.41 20.96
C TYR A 70 0.54 1.89 20.85
N GLN A 71 -0.58 1.25 21.14
CA GLN A 71 -0.77 -0.17 20.90
C GLN A 71 -1.01 -0.37 19.40
N TYR A 72 0.04 -0.66 18.64
CA TYR A 72 -0.13 -1.18 17.30
C TYR A 72 -0.77 -2.56 17.38
N THR A 73 -1.81 -2.78 16.60
CA THR A 73 -2.27 -4.15 16.37
C THR A 73 -1.20 -4.86 15.53
N PRO A 74 -1.11 -6.19 15.59
CA PRO A 74 -0.20 -6.92 14.71
C PRO A 74 -0.44 -6.61 13.21
N ASP A 75 -1.68 -6.34 12.81
CA ASP A 75 -2.01 -5.95 11.43
C ASP A 75 -1.47 -4.56 11.07
N SER A 76 -1.51 -3.61 12.00
CA SER A 76 -0.89 -2.29 11.83
C SER A 76 0.62 -2.39 11.65
N ALA A 77 1.29 -3.22 12.45
CA ALA A 77 2.74 -3.41 12.36
C ALA A 77 3.14 -4.03 11.00
N ALA A 78 2.41 -5.06 10.54
CA ALA A 78 2.62 -5.66 9.23
C ALA A 78 2.39 -4.65 8.08
N SER A 79 1.30 -3.89 8.14
CA SER A 79 0.98 -2.84 7.16
C SER A 79 2.06 -1.75 7.10
N TYR A 80 2.59 -1.35 8.26
CA TYR A 80 3.64 -0.35 8.32
C TYR A 80 4.99 -0.86 7.79
N SER A 81 5.31 -2.11 8.03
CA SER A 81 6.50 -2.76 7.46
C SER A 81 6.47 -2.72 5.93
N ILE A 82 5.34 -3.08 5.33
CA ILE A 82 5.16 -3.01 3.87
C ILE A 82 5.26 -1.58 3.35
N PHE A 83 4.65 -0.62 4.05
CA PHE A 83 4.75 0.80 3.69
C PHE A 83 6.21 1.28 3.69
N LEU A 84 6.98 0.95 4.74
CA LEU A 84 8.39 1.30 4.85
C LEU A 84 9.24 0.61 3.77
N ASP A 85 8.99 -0.67 3.49
CA ASP A 85 9.69 -1.40 2.43
C ASP A 85 9.50 -0.74 1.08
N ARG A 86 8.28 -0.41 0.70
CA ARG A 86 7.99 0.28 -0.56
C ARG A 86 8.66 1.64 -0.64
N MET A 87 8.54 2.43 0.42
CA MET A 87 9.16 3.75 0.47
C MET A 87 10.68 3.65 0.29
N LEU A 88 11.33 2.68 0.93
CA LEU A 88 12.77 2.46 0.82
C LEU A 88 13.16 1.87 -0.54
N GLU A 89 12.31 1.07 -1.18
CA GLU A 89 12.53 0.55 -2.54
C GLU A 89 12.43 1.67 -3.58
N GLU A 90 11.44 2.56 -3.47
CA GLU A 90 11.25 3.68 -4.38
C GLU A 90 12.36 4.74 -4.25
N CYS A 91 12.84 5.00 -3.05
CA CYS A 91 13.85 6.03 -2.79
C CYS A 91 15.30 5.52 -2.83
N GLY A 92 15.49 4.19 -2.90
CA GLY A 92 16.79 3.53 -2.74
C GLY A 92 17.16 3.35 -1.27
N ARG A 93 17.61 2.13 -0.93
CA ARG A 93 18.08 1.81 0.44
C ARG A 93 19.51 2.32 0.72
N GLU A 94 20.12 2.99 -0.23
CA GLU A 94 21.50 3.45 -0.12
C GLU A 94 21.58 4.69 0.77
N GLU A 95 22.38 4.57 1.82
CA GLU A 95 22.77 5.67 2.75
C GLU A 95 21.60 6.48 3.32
N LEU A 96 20.86 5.87 4.23
CA LEU A 96 19.96 6.64 5.08
C LEU A 96 20.77 7.62 5.95
N SER A 97 20.26 8.80 6.09
CA SER A 97 20.85 9.86 6.92
C SER A 97 19.77 10.59 7.71
N PHE A 98 20.16 11.28 8.76
CA PHE A 98 19.22 12.13 9.50
C PHE A 98 19.78 13.52 9.70
N ARG A 99 18.88 14.49 9.82
CA ARG A 99 19.20 15.89 10.14
C ARG A 99 18.20 16.39 11.16
N LYS A 100 18.71 17.11 12.16
CA LYS A 100 17.85 17.79 13.14
C LYS A 100 17.27 19.07 12.54
N ASN A 101 15.97 19.24 12.67
CA ASN A 101 15.26 20.43 12.22
C ASN A 101 14.32 20.93 13.34
N GLY A 102 14.82 21.87 14.16
CA GLY A 102 14.13 22.28 15.38
C GLY A 102 14.06 21.15 16.41
N ASP A 103 12.85 20.79 16.82
CA ASP A 103 12.61 19.69 17.77
C ASP A 103 12.39 18.33 17.07
N ALA A 104 12.20 18.32 15.76
CA ALA A 104 12.01 17.11 14.96
C ALA A 104 13.32 16.68 14.29
N TRP A 105 13.40 15.38 14.02
CA TRP A 105 14.46 14.77 13.23
C TRP A 105 13.88 14.32 11.89
N ARG A 106 14.61 14.55 10.80
CA ARG A 106 14.19 14.11 9.46
C ARG A 106 15.13 13.07 8.94
N ILE A 107 14.55 11.99 8.41
CA ILE A 107 15.26 10.88 7.77
C ILE A 107 15.27 11.13 6.27
N TYR A 108 16.42 10.94 5.64
CA TYR A 108 16.65 11.15 4.22
C TYR A 108 17.23 9.89 3.59
N ALA A 109 16.81 9.60 2.35
CA ALA A 109 17.54 8.75 1.41
C ALA A 109 18.15 9.68 0.35
N GLY A 110 19.46 9.87 0.38
CA GLY A 110 20.11 10.90 -0.41
C GLY A 110 19.55 12.30 -0.09
N ASP A 111 18.95 12.95 -1.06
CA ASP A 111 18.32 14.29 -0.90
C ASP A 111 16.80 14.24 -0.64
N VAL A 112 16.18 13.04 -0.68
CA VAL A 112 14.75 12.89 -0.47
C VAL A 112 14.44 12.71 1.02
N CYS A 113 13.57 13.56 1.57
CA CYS A 113 13.07 13.42 2.93
C CYS A 113 12.01 12.32 2.98
N LEU A 114 12.31 11.21 3.66
CA LEU A 114 11.42 10.07 3.77
C LEU A 114 10.39 10.22 4.88
N ALA A 115 10.83 10.66 6.05
CA ALA A 115 9.99 10.72 7.24
C ALA A 115 10.51 11.75 8.24
N GLU A 116 9.62 12.20 9.12
CA GLU A 116 10.00 12.84 10.37
C GLU A 116 10.03 11.80 11.49
N ALA A 117 11.01 11.90 12.38
CA ALA A 117 11.11 11.09 13.58
C ALA A 117 11.18 11.99 14.80
N TYR A 118 10.84 11.48 15.95
CA TYR A 118 10.99 12.16 17.23
C TYR A 118 11.80 11.29 18.19
N VAL A 119 12.53 11.95 19.07
CA VAL A 119 13.31 11.28 20.12
C VAL A 119 12.67 11.58 21.46
N TYR A 120 12.41 10.54 22.24
CA TYR A 120 11.88 10.62 23.60
C TYR A 120 12.78 9.87 24.56
N GLN A 121 12.61 10.10 25.85
CA GLN A 121 13.37 9.40 26.89
C GLN A 121 12.45 8.42 27.63
N ASP A 122 12.96 7.24 27.89
CA ASP A 122 12.29 6.25 28.76
C ASP A 122 12.37 6.64 30.25
N ALA A 123 11.80 5.81 31.12
CA ALA A 123 11.81 5.99 32.56
C ALA A 123 13.24 5.96 33.17
N GLN A 124 14.21 5.42 32.46
CA GLN A 124 15.62 5.34 32.80
C GLN A 124 16.44 6.54 32.24
N GLY A 125 15.78 7.41 31.46
CA GLY A 125 16.41 8.54 30.80
C GLY A 125 17.23 8.15 29.56
N MET A 126 16.98 6.97 28.99
CA MET A 126 17.58 6.53 27.74
C MET A 126 16.79 7.07 26.54
N PRO A 127 17.48 7.59 25.52
CA PRO A 127 16.81 8.10 24.33
C PRO A 127 16.40 6.98 23.41
N HIS A 128 15.18 7.08 22.92
CA HIS A 128 14.59 6.23 21.90
C HIS A 128 14.10 7.10 20.74
N ALA A 129 14.28 6.65 19.53
CA ALA A 129 13.76 7.28 18.34
C ALA A 129 12.57 6.52 17.82
N ALA A 130 11.54 7.25 17.39
CA ALA A 130 10.32 6.64 16.86
C ALA A 130 9.80 7.42 15.65
N LEU A 131 9.15 6.71 14.74
CA LEU A 131 8.40 7.31 13.66
C LEU A 131 7.02 7.75 14.15
N PRO A 132 6.47 8.87 13.61
CA PRO A 132 5.13 9.32 13.98
C PRO A 132 4.09 8.30 13.55
N LEU A 133 3.03 8.22 14.33
CA LEU A 133 1.86 7.41 13.96
C LEU A 133 1.25 7.88 12.66
N GLN A 134 0.99 6.91 11.79
CA GLN A 134 0.14 7.09 10.64
C GLN A 134 -1.32 6.87 11.04
N GLU A 135 -2.24 7.54 10.34
CA GLU A 135 -3.67 7.34 10.52
C GLU A 135 -4.06 5.92 10.11
N GLN A 136 -4.59 5.18 11.06
CA GLN A 136 -5.03 3.80 10.81
C GLN A 136 -6.40 3.80 10.13
N ARG A 137 -6.56 2.90 9.18
CA ARG A 137 -7.79 2.70 8.42
C ARG A 137 -8.35 1.31 8.64
N THR A 138 -9.65 1.19 8.45
CA THR A 138 -10.35 -0.10 8.38
C THR A 138 -10.68 -0.40 6.94
N ALA A 139 -10.36 -1.59 6.47
CA ALA A 139 -10.78 -2.10 5.17
C ALA A 139 -11.83 -3.20 5.32
N TRP A 140 -12.80 -3.20 4.41
CA TRP A 140 -13.75 -4.29 4.22
C TRP A 140 -13.35 -5.03 2.94
N ILE A 141 -13.08 -6.31 3.05
CA ILE A 141 -12.51 -7.12 1.96
C ILE A 141 -13.45 -8.28 1.67
N GLU A 142 -13.89 -8.38 0.43
CA GLU A 142 -14.71 -9.46 -0.08
C GLU A 142 -13.84 -10.46 -0.82
N VAL A 143 -13.78 -11.70 -0.36
CA VAL A 143 -13.09 -12.81 -1.04
C VAL A 143 -14.09 -13.84 -1.54
N PRO A 144 -13.79 -14.68 -2.54
CA PRO A 144 -14.66 -15.77 -2.95
C PRO A 144 -15.03 -16.65 -1.77
N ALA A 145 -16.32 -17.03 -1.64
CA ALA A 145 -16.83 -17.76 -0.48
C ALA A 145 -16.04 -19.05 -0.21
N GLY A 146 -15.74 -19.29 1.06
CA GLY A 146 -14.93 -20.43 1.50
C GLY A 146 -13.42 -20.29 1.28
N SER A 147 -12.95 -19.09 0.92
CA SER A 147 -11.53 -18.81 0.75
C SER A 147 -10.91 -18.26 2.05
N GLU A 148 -9.66 -18.61 2.30
CA GLU A 148 -8.85 -18.01 3.35
C GLU A 148 -8.33 -16.66 2.88
N LEU A 149 -8.30 -15.67 3.77
CA LEU A 149 -7.74 -14.35 3.50
C LEU A 149 -6.45 -14.14 4.27
N VAL A 150 -5.36 -13.90 3.55
CA VAL A 150 -4.06 -13.48 4.10
C VAL A 150 -3.82 -12.04 3.67
N ILE A 151 -3.70 -11.14 4.63
CA ILE A 151 -3.42 -9.71 4.41
C ILE A 151 -2.10 -9.35 5.07
N ASN A 152 -1.19 -8.79 4.29
CA ASN A 152 0.13 -8.38 4.77
C ASN A 152 0.86 -9.53 5.51
N GLY A 153 0.81 -10.75 4.96
CA GLY A 153 1.42 -11.95 5.53
C GLY A 153 0.69 -12.53 6.75
N ARG A 154 -0.52 -12.08 7.08
CA ARG A 154 -1.29 -12.56 8.23
C ARG A 154 -2.65 -13.11 7.82
N THR A 155 -2.90 -14.35 8.22
CA THR A 155 -4.21 -14.98 8.06
C THR A 155 -5.24 -14.28 8.93
N GLN A 156 -6.36 -13.90 8.33
CA GLN A 156 -7.50 -13.33 9.03
C GLN A 156 -8.36 -14.46 9.62
N GLU A 157 -8.70 -14.34 10.92
CA GLU A 157 -9.29 -15.47 11.66
C GLU A 157 -10.67 -15.88 11.16
N LYS A 158 -11.57 -14.93 10.95
CA LYS A 158 -12.97 -15.19 10.55
C LYS A 158 -13.55 -14.05 9.74
N PRO A 159 -14.38 -14.35 8.73
CA PRO A 159 -15.21 -13.35 8.08
C PRO A 159 -16.29 -12.80 9.05
N VAL A 160 -16.67 -11.55 8.82
CA VAL A 160 -17.79 -10.90 9.52
C VAL A 160 -19.12 -11.34 8.93
N GLU A 161 -19.13 -11.60 7.62
CA GLU A 161 -20.27 -12.13 6.87
C GLU A 161 -19.78 -13.30 6.01
N GLU A 162 -20.52 -14.41 6.01
CA GLU A 162 -20.16 -15.62 5.26
C GLU A 162 -21.16 -15.90 4.15
N ASN A 163 -20.66 -16.30 2.99
CA ASN A 163 -21.45 -16.75 1.84
C ASN A 163 -22.58 -15.78 1.47
N VAL A 164 -22.28 -14.51 1.41
CA VAL A 164 -23.22 -13.45 0.99
C VAL A 164 -23.04 -13.12 -0.49
N PRO A 165 -24.04 -12.60 -1.20
CA PRO A 165 -23.86 -12.11 -2.55
C PRO A 165 -22.83 -11.00 -2.60
N ALA A 166 -21.89 -11.07 -3.54
CA ALA A 166 -20.89 -10.05 -3.77
C ALA A 166 -21.53 -8.68 -4.02
N SER A 167 -20.90 -7.60 -3.52
CA SER A 167 -21.47 -6.25 -3.55
C SER A 167 -21.78 -5.77 -4.96
N GLU A 168 -20.95 -6.06 -5.93
CA GLU A 168 -21.15 -5.74 -7.34
C GLU A 168 -22.31 -6.50 -7.98
N CYS A 169 -22.69 -7.63 -7.40
CA CYS A 169 -23.82 -8.44 -7.87
C CYS A 169 -25.17 -8.03 -7.26
N PHE A 170 -25.19 -7.02 -6.40
CA PHE A 170 -26.41 -6.61 -5.69
C PHE A 170 -27.53 -6.18 -6.64
N ALA A 171 -27.17 -5.49 -7.73
CA ALA A 171 -28.10 -5.02 -8.75
C ALA A 171 -28.46 -6.06 -9.81
N PHE A 172 -27.95 -7.29 -9.72
CA PHE A 172 -28.26 -8.34 -10.70
C PHE A 172 -29.71 -8.80 -10.57
N PRO A 173 -30.39 -9.06 -11.69
CA PRO A 173 -31.71 -9.68 -11.68
C PRO A 173 -31.70 -11.00 -10.93
N SER A 174 -32.85 -11.35 -10.34
CA SER A 174 -32.98 -12.56 -9.52
C SER A 174 -32.75 -13.89 -10.29
N ASN A 175 -32.87 -13.86 -11.60
CA ASN A 175 -32.59 -15.00 -12.48
C ASN A 175 -31.15 -15.07 -12.99
N VAL A 176 -30.30 -14.14 -12.55
CA VAL A 176 -28.87 -14.11 -12.90
C VAL A 176 -28.10 -14.70 -11.75
N GLN A 177 -27.15 -15.60 -12.08
CA GLN A 177 -26.25 -16.17 -11.09
C GLN A 177 -25.38 -15.07 -10.47
N LYS A 178 -25.27 -15.08 -9.14
CA LYS A 178 -24.46 -14.15 -8.38
C LYS A 178 -23.17 -14.81 -7.93
N ALA A 179 -22.09 -14.05 -7.85
CA ALA A 179 -20.93 -14.47 -7.08
C ALA A 179 -21.25 -14.38 -5.60
N TYR A 180 -20.76 -15.33 -4.82
CA TYR A 180 -20.87 -15.36 -3.36
C TYR A 180 -19.49 -15.16 -2.75
N VAL A 181 -19.45 -14.41 -1.67
CA VAL A 181 -18.22 -13.96 -1.01
C VAL A 181 -18.31 -14.10 0.50
N ASP A 182 -17.16 -14.19 1.13
CA ASP A 182 -16.97 -13.97 2.56
C ASP A 182 -16.41 -12.57 2.75
N VAL A 183 -16.93 -11.84 3.73
CA VAL A 183 -16.55 -10.45 3.99
C VAL A 183 -15.71 -10.37 5.25
N TYR A 184 -14.51 -9.87 5.13
CA TYR A 184 -13.59 -9.64 6.24
C TYR A 184 -13.53 -8.14 6.58
N ARG A 185 -13.35 -7.86 7.87
CA ARG A 185 -13.02 -6.53 8.35
C ARG A 185 -11.61 -6.55 8.89
N VAL A 186 -10.73 -5.77 8.29
CA VAL A 186 -9.32 -5.66 8.68
C VAL A 186 -9.10 -4.25 9.23
N ASP A 187 -8.77 -4.18 10.51
CA ASP A 187 -8.51 -2.92 11.22
C ASP A 187 -7.00 -2.63 11.29
N GLY A 188 -6.64 -1.37 11.45
CA GLY A 188 -5.27 -0.96 11.71
C GLY A 188 -4.36 -0.86 10.48
N LEU A 189 -4.92 -0.81 9.29
CA LEU A 189 -4.16 -0.63 8.06
C LEU A 189 -3.62 0.80 7.93
N LEU A 190 -2.39 0.95 7.44
CA LEU A 190 -1.75 2.24 7.19
C LEU A 190 -1.78 2.66 5.72
N GLY A 191 -2.25 1.79 4.85
CA GLY A 191 -2.43 2.01 3.43
C GLY A 191 -3.51 1.09 2.89
N ASP A 192 -3.53 0.92 1.58
CA ASP A 192 -4.41 -0.06 0.97
C ASP A 192 -3.93 -1.48 1.33
N PRO A 193 -4.87 -2.41 1.62
CA PRO A 193 -4.51 -3.77 1.97
C PRO A 193 -3.87 -4.50 0.79
N GLU A 194 -2.92 -5.38 1.08
CA GLU A 194 -2.36 -6.33 0.11
C GLU A 194 -2.71 -7.74 0.50
N ALA A 195 -3.31 -8.48 -0.41
CA ALA A 195 -3.58 -9.90 -0.23
C ALA A 195 -2.50 -10.72 -0.93
N ASP A 196 -1.98 -11.74 -0.24
CA ASP A 196 -0.84 -12.53 -0.74
C ASP A 196 -1.23 -13.35 -1.98
N GLU A 197 -2.47 -13.85 -2.03
CA GLU A 197 -2.94 -14.76 -3.09
C GLU A 197 -3.92 -14.12 -4.07
N TYR A 198 -4.41 -12.90 -3.79
CA TYR A 198 -5.46 -12.25 -4.55
C TYR A 198 -5.03 -10.87 -5.03
N ALA A 199 -5.37 -10.56 -6.27
CA ALA A 199 -5.45 -9.16 -6.68
C ALA A 199 -6.73 -8.54 -6.09
N MET A 200 -6.71 -7.22 -5.87
CA MET A 200 -7.83 -6.50 -5.26
C MET A 200 -8.21 -5.27 -6.06
N ILE A 201 -9.51 -5.05 -6.16
CA ILE A 201 -10.11 -3.84 -6.75
C ILE A 201 -10.85 -3.11 -5.63
N LYS A 202 -10.59 -1.84 -5.45
CA LYS A 202 -11.39 -1.01 -4.55
C LYS A 202 -12.70 -0.64 -5.25
N ASP A 203 -13.82 -1.17 -4.76
CA ASP A 203 -15.14 -0.89 -5.32
C ASP A 203 -15.51 0.59 -5.14
N VAL A 204 -15.78 1.25 -6.26
CA VAL A 204 -16.09 2.68 -6.33
C VAL A 204 -17.38 3.03 -5.56
N LEU A 205 -18.35 2.12 -5.53
CA LEU A 205 -19.66 2.37 -4.93
C LEU A 205 -19.71 2.07 -3.44
N SER A 206 -19.13 0.95 -3.01
CA SER A 206 -19.16 0.52 -1.61
C SER A 206 -17.91 0.92 -0.82
N GLY A 207 -16.81 1.20 -1.50
CA GLY A 207 -15.50 1.40 -0.89
C GLY A 207 -14.86 0.12 -0.35
N ARG A 208 -15.48 -1.05 -0.56
CA ARG A 208 -14.93 -2.35 -0.20
C ARG A 208 -13.84 -2.78 -1.19
N TYR A 209 -12.97 -3.67 -0.77
CA TYR A 209 -11.99 -4.30 -1.65
C TYR A 209 -12.54 -5.62 -2.17
N LEU A 210 -12.62 -5.74 -3.48
CA LEU A 210 -13.06 -6.96 -4.19
C LEU A 210 -11.83 -7.80 -4.49
N ALA A 211 -11.57 -8.83 -3.70
CA ALA A 211 -10.44 -9.72 -3.89
C ALA A 211 -10.81 -10.91 -4.79
N GLY A 212 -9.85 -11.35 -5.60
CA GLY A 212 -10.03 -12.50 -6.47
C GLY A 212 -8.75 -12.88 -7.20
N LYS A 213 -8.75 -14.02 -7.90
CA LYS A 213 -7.63 -14.40 -8.75
C LYS A 213 -7.49 -13.39 -9.88
N LYS A 214 -6.26 -12.91 -10.11
CA LYS A 214 -5.97 -11.97 -11.19
C LYS A 214 -6.32 -12.56 -12.56
N VAL A 215 -6.98 -11.78 -13.39
CA VAL A 215 -7.21 -12.11 -14.80
C VAL A 215 -5.91 -11.87 -15.56
N THR A 216 -5.43 -12.92 -16.23
CA THR A 216 -4.18 -12.87 -17.01
C THR A 216 -4.37 -13.26 -18.49
N ASP A 217 -5.61 -13.56 -18.89
CA ASP A 217 -5.96 -13.88 -20.26
C ASP A 217 -5.98 -12.60 -21.11
N PRO A 218 -5.05 -12.44 -22.08
CA PRO A 218 -4.95 -11.22 -22.87
C PRO A 218 -6.18 -10.99 -23.76
N GLU A 219 -6.80 -12.05 -24.29
CA GLU A 219 -7.98 -11.95 -25.17
C GLU A 219 -9.18 -11.42 -24.37
N LEU A 220 -9.34 -11.90 -23.13
CA LEU A 220 -10.38 -11.41 -22.23
C LEU A 220 -10.13 -9.94 -21.82
N LEU A 221 -8.90 -9.57 -21.52
CA LEU A 221 -8.56 -8.18 -21.18
C LEU A 221 -8.85 -7.22 -22.35
N GLU A 222 -8.50 -7.61 -23.58
CA GLU A 222 -8.84 -6.82 -24.77
C GLU A 222 -10.37 -6.74 -25.02
N GLU A 223 -11.11 -7.83 -24.78
CA GLU A 223 -12.56 -7.82 -24.87
C GLU A 223 -13.19 -6.83 -23.87
N MET A 224 -12.66 -6.79 -22.64
CA MET A 224 -13.09 -5.87 -21.59
C MET A 224 -12.84 -4.41 -21.97
N VAL A 225 -11.67 -4.09 -22.52
CA VAL A 225 -11.35 -2.73 -23.00
C VAL A 225 -12.33 -2.32 -24.09
N ARG A 226 -12.50 -3.14 -25.13
CA ARG A 226 -13.45 -2.87 -26.23
C ARG A 226 -14.88 -2.65 -25.73
N ALA A 227 -15.30 -3.43 -24.73
CA ALA A 227 -16.63 -3.25 -24.15
C ALA A 227 -16.75 -1.92 -23.40
N ALA A 228 -15.70 -1.47 -22.69
CA ALA A 228 -15.65 -0.18 -22.01
C ALA A 228 -15.65 0.99 -23.00
N GLU A 229 -14.91 0.89 -24.10
CA GLU A 229 -14.90 1.90 -25.19
C GLU A 229 -16.29 2.10 -25.78
N LEU A 230 -17.04 1.01 -26.04
CA LEU A 230 -18.41 1.07 -26.54
C LEU A 230 -19.34 1.83 -25.57
N LEU A 231 -19.10 1.72 -24.26
CA LEU A 231 -19.85 2.52 -23.29
C LEU A 231 -19.50 4.03 -23.40
N ALA A 232 -18.29 4.41 -23.69
CA ALA A 232 -17.96 5.81 -23.91
C ALA A 232 -18.45 6.33 -25.26
N ALA A 233 -18.33 5.52 -26.30
CA ALA A 233 -18.72 5.87 -27.67
C ALA A 233 -20.23 6.08 -27.85
N TYR A 234 -21.07 5.31 -27.14
CA TYR A 234 -22.53 5.37 -27.32
C TYR A 234 -23.15 6.74 -26.94
N PRO A 235 -22.84 7.36 -25.79
CA PRO A 235 -23.34 8.70 -25.49
C PRO A 235 -22.89 9.78 -26.47
N ALA A 236 -21.76 9.57 -27.13
CA ALA A 236 -21.19 10.47 -28.15
C ALA A 236 -21.71 10.19 -29.58
N GLN A 237 -22.54 9.17 -29.79
CA GLN A 237 -23.06 8.67 -31.08
C GLN A 237 -22.05 7.93 -31.95
N ASP A 238 -20.88 7.56 -31.45
CA ASP A 238 -19.89 6.78 -32.19
C ASP A 238 -20.16 5.28 -32.14
N ALA A 239 -21.02 4.86 -31.22
CA ALA A 239 -21.53 3.50 -31.18
C ALA A 239 -23.06 3.47 -31.25
N SER A 240 -23.59 2.44 -31.88
CA SER A 240 -25.03 2.17 -31.92
C SER A 240 -25.50 1.44 -30.65
N LEU A 241 -26.79 1.57 -30.34
CA LEU A 241 -27.41 0.80 -29.27
C LEU A 241 -27.22 -0.72 -29.46
N GLY A 242 -27.26 -1.20 -30.72
CA GLY A 242 -27.04 -2.60 -31.05
C GLY A 242 -25.63 -3.10 -30.66
N GLN A 243 -24.61 -2.28 -30.82
CA GLN A 243 -23.25 -2.63 -30.38
C GLN A 243 -23.14 -2.69 -28.85
N VAL A 244 -23.76 -1.76 -28.12
CA VAL A 244 -23.81 -1.81 -26.66
C VAL A 244 -24.61 -3.04 -26.18
N GLN A 245 -25.73 -3.37 -26.85
CA GLN A 245 -26.51 -4.59 -26.56
C GLN A 245 -25.68 -5.86 -26.70
N ALA A 246 -24.83 -5.91 -27.73
CA ALA A 246 -23.98 -7.07 -27.98
C ALA A 246 -23.00 -7.39 -26.84
N VAL A 247 -22.55 -6.36 -26.08
CA VAL A 247 -21.61 -6.53 -24.96
C VAL A 247 -22.27 -6.45 -23.58
N SER A 248 -23.58 -6.23 -23.50
CA SER A 248 -24.30 -5.95 -22.27
C SER A 248 -25.32 -7.02 -21.89
N LEU A 249 -25.50 -7.22 -20.59
CA LEU A 249 -26.64 -7.97 -20.05
C LEU A 249 -27.86 -7.04 -19.97
N MET A 250 -28.76 -7.15 -20.96
CA MET A 250 -29.83 -6.19 -21.19
C MET A 250 -30.92 -6.12 -20.10
N ASN A 251 -31.11 -7.17 -19.31
CA ASN A 251 -32.11 -7.21 -18.24
C ASN A 251 -31.65 -6.59 -16.92
N THR A 252 -30.60 -5.78 -16.94
CA THR A 252 -30.06 -5.08 -15.76
C THR A 252 -30.60 -3.65 -15.63
N SER A 253 -30.65 -3.14 -14.41
CA SER A 253 -31.11 -1.77 -14.14
C SER A 253 -30.16 -0.71 -14.69
N TRP A 254 -28.85 -0.99 -14.74
CA TRP A 254 -27.87 -0.08 -15.31
C TRP A 254 -28.11 0.06 -16.83
N TYR A 255 -28.29 -1.07 -17.53
CA TYR A 255 -28.52 -1.05 -18.98
C TYR A 255 -29.77 -0.24 -19.35
N ALA A 256 -30.88 -0.46 -18.62
CA ALA A 256 -32.10 0.29 -18.85
C ALA A 256 -31.93 1.82 -18.76
N ARG A 257 -31.12 2.28 -17.83
CA ARG A 257 -30.76 3.71 -17.72
C ARG A 257 -29.78 4.13 -18.80
N TYR A 258 -28.76 3.30 -19.03
CA TYR A 258 -27.69 3.62 -19.98
C TYR A 258 -28.21 3.74 -21.42
N ALA A 259 -29.15 2.93 -21.83
CA ALA A 259 -29.77 2.97 -23.15
C ALA A 259 -30.43 4.32 -23.48
N THR A 260 -30.71 5.17 -22.47
CA THR A 260 -31.29 6.52 -22.66
C THR A 260 -30.25 7.62 -22.83
N LEU A 261 -28.94 7.33 -22.72
CA LEU A 261 -27.89 8.33 -22.71
C LEU A 261 -27.37 8.74 -24.08
N GLN A 262 -27.97 8.28 -25.17
CA GLN A 262 -27.58 8.71 -26.52
C GLN A 262 -27.66 10.25 -26.63
N ASN A 263 -26.63 10.88 -27.18
CA ASN A 263 -26.46 12.33 -27.26
C ASN A 263 -26.25 13.07 -25.95
N TYR A 264 -25.85 12.38 -24.91
CA TYR A 264 -25.76 13.00 -23.57
C TYR A 264 -24.51 13.89 -23.42
N TRP A 265 -23.39 13.53 -24.06
CA TRP A 265 -22.13 14.22 -23.81
C TRP A 265 -21.78 15.24 -24.89
N PHE A 266 -21.63 14.78 -26.10
CA PHE A 266 -21.09 15.58 -27.19
C PHE A 266 -21.52 14.99 -28.52
N THR A 267 -22.03 15.83 -29.39
CA THR A 267 -22.76 15.30 -30.52
C THR A 267 -22.23 15.71 -31.86
N ALA A 268 -21.56 16.83 -31.98
CA ALA A 268 -21.09 17.36 -33.27
C ALA A 268 -19.56 17.20 -33.34
N HIS A 269 -19.08 16.05 -33.78
CA HIS A 269 -17.69 15.81 -34.10
C HIS A 269 -17.56 14.99 -35.39
N SER A 270 -16.39 15.05 -36.00
CA SER A 270 -16.07 14.36 -37.25
C SER A 270 -14.93 13.34 -37.08
N VAL A 271 -14.21 13.44 -35.97
CA VAL A 271 -13.12 12.54 -35.62
C VAL A 271 -13.27 12.15 -34.16
N SER A 272 -13.13 10.86 -33.86
CA SER A 272 -12.99 10.36 -32.51
C SER A 272 -11.90 9.28 -32.44
N GLU A 273 -11.23 9.20 -31.30
CA GLU A 273 -10.13 8.26 -31.10
C GLU A 273 -10.06 7.85 -29.63
N PHE A 274 -9.73 6.58 -29.39
CA PHE A 274 -9.37 6.06 -28.08
C PHE A 274 -7.85 6.00 -27.96
N SER A 275 -7.34 6.25 -26.76
CA SER A 275 -5.91 6.17 -26.47
C SER A 275 -5.68 5.89 -24.97
N ASN A 276 -4.47 5.48 -24.62
CA ASN A 276 -4.05 5.19 -23.25
C ASN A 276 -4.92 4.13 -22.56
N GLU A 277 -5.41 3.14 -23.32
CA GLU A 277 -6.25 2.07 -22.84
C GLU A 277 -5.48 1.15 -21.88
N GLN A 278 -6.03 0.98 -20.69
CA GLN A 278 -5.42 0.17 -19.64
C GLN A 278 -6.47 -0.55 -18.82
N VAL A 279 -6.27 -1.85 -18.59
CA VAL A 279 -6.90 -2.57 -17.49
C VAL A 279 -5.97 -2.42 -16.28
N LEU A 280 -6.34 -1.57 -15.33
CA LEU A 280 -5.54 -1.35 -14.13
C LEU A 280 -5.51 -2.62 -13.28
N GLU A 281 -6.69 -3.21 -13.07
CA GLU A 281 -6.88 -4.43 -12.31
C GLU A 281 -8.08 -5.20 -12.84
N ALA A 282 -7.99 -6.53 -12.84
CA ALA A 282 -9.09 -7.41 -13.15
C ALA A 282 -9.02 -8.69 -12.32
N VAL A 283 -10.14 -9.07 -11.70
CA VAL A 283 -10.21 -10.20 -10.77
C VAL A 283 -11.40 -11.08 -11.03
N TYR A 284 -11.18 -12.40 -10.97
CA TYR A 284 -12.25 -13.40 -10.96
C TYR A 284 -12.92 -13.42 -9.58
N ARG A 285 -14.22 -13.14 -9.55
CA ARG A 285 -15.04 -13.29 -8.34
C ARG A 285 -15.55 -14.73 -8.17
N ASN A 286 -15.72 -15.41 -9.29
CA ASN A 286 -15.91 -16.85 -9.46
C ASN A 286 -15.60 -17.22 -10.92
N GLU A 287 -15.91 -18.44 -11.35
CA GLU A 287 -15.65 -18.91 -12.73
C GLU A 287 -16.38 -18.10 -13.81
N ASP A 288 -17.54 -17.52 -13.47
CA ASP A 288 -18.44 -16.84 -14.39
C ASP A 288 -18.55 -15.33 -14.15
N THR A 289 -17.87 -14.78 -13.16
CA THR A 289 -17.94 -13.35 -12.81
C THR A 289 -16.55 -12.75 -12.69
N VAL A 290 -16.32 -11.64 -13.39
CA VAL A 290 -15.08 -10.86 -13.35
C VAL A 290 -15.41 -9.41 -13.07
N SER A 291 -14.66 -8.78 -12.18
CA SER A 291 -14.68 -7.33 -11.96
C SER A 291 -13.36 -6.73 -12.44
N ALA A 292 -13.42 -5.57 -13.11
CA ALA A 292 -12.25 -4.91 -13.68
C ALA A 292 -12.33 -3.40 -13.54
N HIS A 293 -11.18 -2.75 -13.31
CA HIS A 293 -10.97 -1.32 -13.49
C HIS A 293 -10.31 -1.06 -14.84
N ILE A 294 -10.97 -0.27 -15.67
CA ILE A 294 -10.54 0.05 -17.04
C ILE A 294 -10.49 1.55 -17.19
N VAL A 295 -9.39 2.05 -17.72
CA VAL A 295 -9.18 3.47 -17.98
C VAL A 295 -8.73 3.68 -19.41
N PHE A 296 -9.10 4.81 -20.00
CA PHE A 296 -8.67 5.26 -21.32
C PHE A 296 -9.02 6.72 -21.52
N ASP A 297 -8.46 7.30 -22.56
CA ASP A 297 -8.82 8.63 -23.04
C ASP A 297 -9.72 8.50 -24.27
N TYR A 298 -10.79 9.27 -24.30
CA TYR A 298 -11.66 9.42 -25.44
C TYR A 298 -11.54 10.85 -25.97
N PHE A 299 -11.03 10.97 -27.20
CA PHE A 299 -10.86 12.22 -27.90
C PHE A 299 -11.96 12.40 -28.95
N ALA A 300 -12.49 13.64 -29.11
CA ALA A 300 -13.39 13.99 -30.18
C ALA A 300 -13.11 15.41 -30.69
N ASP A 301 -13.22 15.60 -32.03
CA ASP A 301 -12.91 16.84 -32.73
C ASP A 301 -13.94 17.11 -33.82
N ASN A 302 -14.41 18.35 -33.91
CA ASN A 302 -15.30 18.84 -34.97
C ASN A 302 -14.65 19.86 -35.91
N GLY A 303 -13.34 20.07 -35.82
CA GLY A 303 -12.55 21.04 -36.58
C GLY A 303 -12.46 22.43 -35.96
N GLU A 304 -13.33 22.78 -35.02
CA GLU A 304 -13.31 24.05 -34.28
C GLU A 304 -13.02 23.84 -32.80
N VAL A 305 -13.56 22.75 -32.24
CA VAL A 305 -13.43 22.38 -30.83
C VAL A 305 -12.97 20.94 -30.77
N HIS A 306 -11.93 20.70 -29.99
CA HIS A 306 -11.48 19.38 -29.65
C HIS A 306 -11.55 19.19 -28.15
N ARG A 307 -11.87 17.94 -27.71
CA ARG A 307 -11.97 17.57 -26.28
C ARG A 307 -11.43 16.18 -26.08
N THR A 308 -10.79 16.01 -24.93
CA THR A 308 -10.40 14.70 -24.41
C THR A 308 -11.14 14.48 -23.10
N TRP A 309 -11.78 13.32 -22.96
CA TRP A 309 -12.36 12.85 -21.72
C TRP A 309 -11.49 11.73 -21.19
N HIS A 310 -11.09 11.86 -19.94
CA HIS A 310 -10.46 10.79 -19.21
C HIS A 310 -11.56 9.90 -18.65
N CYS A 311 -11.62 8.65 -19.10
CA CYS A 311 -12.65 7.71 -18.75
C CYS A 311 -12.11 6.67 -17.79
N GLY A 312 -12.80 6.44 -16.67
CA GLY A 312 -12.52 5.37 -15.72
C GLY A 312 -13.80 4.60 -15.43
N TYR A 313 -13.77 3.30 -15.67
CA TYR A 313 -14.90 2.42 -15.44
C TYR A 313 -14.51 1.27 -14.50
N GLN A 314 -15.38 1.02 -13.54
CA GLN A 314 -15.42 -0.28 -12.88
C GLN A 314 -16.55 -1.08 -13.50
N LEU A 315 -16.20 -2.18 -14.16
CA LEU A 315 -17.15 -3.05 -14.85
C LEU A 315 -17.18 -4.42 -14.20
N THR A 316 -18.38 -4.98 -14.06
CA THR A 316 -18.55 -6.38 -13.71
C THR A 316 -19.07 -7.13 -14.92
N PHE A 317 -18.33 -8.16 -15.33
CA PHE A 317 -18.68 -9.02 -16.45
C PHE A 317 -19.23 -10.35 -15.94
N LEU A 318 -20.24 -10.85 -16.62
CA LEU A 318 -20.80 -12.17 -16.41
C LEU A 318 -20.61 -13.01 -17.66
N ARG A 319 -20.15 -14.24 -17.48
CA ARG A 319 -20.04 -15.22 -18.55
C ARG A 319 -21.42 -15.76 -18.90
N THR A 320 -21.73 -15.77 -20.19
CA THR A 320 -22.97 -16.29 -20.77
C THR A 320 -22.64 -17.25 -21.89
N ASP A 321 -23.64 -17.95 -22.44
CA ASP A 321 -23.48 -18.79 -23.63
C ASP A 321 -22.97 -18.00 -24.86
N ASN A 322 -23.14 -16.67 -24.84
CA ASN A 322 -22.74 -15.78 -25.93
C ASN A 322 -21.50 -14.93 -25.55
N GLY A 323 -20.61 -15.45 -24.71
CA GLY A 323 -19.42 -14.76 -24.22
C GLY A 323 -19.66 -13.88 -22.98
N TRP A 324 -18.68 -13.05 -22.66
CA TRP A 324 -18.73 -12.16 -21.50
C TRP A 324 -19.63 -10.95 -21.77
N LYS A 325 -20.46 -10.59 -20.80
CA LYS A 325 -21.39 -9.46 -20.89
C LYS A 325 -21.25 -8.55 -19.68
N ILE A 326 -21.28 -7.25 -19.91
CA ILE A 326 -21.31 -6.27 -18.83
C ILE A 326 -22.61 -6.42 -18.04
N ALA A 327 -22.50 -6.76 -16.78
CA ALA A 327 -23.61 -6.96 -15.87
C ALA A 327 -23.79 -5.81 -14.87
N ALA A 328 -22.72 -5.07 -14.55
CA ALA A 328 -22.75 -3.86 -13.73
C ALA A 328 -21.71 -2.84 -14.22
N VAL A 329 -22.01 -1.56 -14.01
CA VAL A 329 -21.14 -0.42 -14.36
C VAL A 329 -21.13 0.58 -13.24
N ALA A 330 -19.94 0.96 -12.80
CA ALA A 330 -19.69 2.17 -12.04
C ALA A 330 -18.69 3.06 -12.81
N ILE A 331 -18.98 4.35 -12.87
CA ILE A 331 -18.15 5.33 -13.60
C ILE A 331 -17.36 6.14 -12.56
N ASN A 332 -16.06 6.18 -12.71
CA ASN A 332 -15.20 7.01 -11.87
C ASN A 332 -13.98 7.48 -12.64
N ASN A 333 -14.03 8.73 -13.10
CA ASN A 333 -12.92 9.34 -13.81
C ASN A 333 -11.70 9.64 -12.91
N GLU A 334 -11.86 9.65 -11.59
CA GLU A 334 -10.75 9.80 -10.64
C GLU A 334 -9.80 8.59 -10.66
N LEU A 335 -10.28 7.44 -11.15
CA LEU A 335 -9.48 6.24 -11.35
C LEU A 335 -8.56 6.34 -12.58
N ASN A 336 -8.73 7.31 -13.44
CA ASN A 336 -7.86 7.48 -14.61
C ASN A 336 -6.55 8.18 -14.21
N PRO A 337 -5.42 7.46 -14.10
CA PRO A 337 -4.14 8.06 -13.73
C PRO A 337 -3.59 9.03 -14.79
N ALA A 338 -4.08 8.93 -16.03
CA ALA A 338 -3.71 9.84 -17.12
C ALA A 338 -4.51 11.14 -17.13
N ALA A 339 -5.43 11.32 -16.19
CA ALA A 339 -6.25 12.54 -16.09
C ALA A 339 -5.38 13.76 -15.77
N VAL A 340 -4.83 14.37 -16.79
CA VAL A 340 -4.27 15.72 -16.71
C VAL A 340 -5.43 16.68 -16.84
N VAL A 341 -5.82 17.32 -15.74
CA VAL A 341 -6.79 18.43 -15.79
C VAL A 341 -6.14 19.52 -16.62
N PRO A 342 -6.66 19.91 -17.81
CA PRO A 342 -6.15 21.05 -18.53
C PRO A 342 -6.32 22.28 -17.64
N GLN A 343 -5.22 22.99 -17.41
CA GLN A 343 -5.23 24.29 -16.74
C GLN A 343 -5.89 25.35 -17.61
#